data_b43e9da00fb7b3c482a9a84345c5cf52
#
_entry.id   b43e9da00fb7b3c482a9a84345c5cf52
#
_cell.length_a   1.000
_cell.length_b   1.000
_cell.length_c   1.000
_cell.angle_alpha   90.00
_cell.angle_beta   90.00
_cell.angle_gamma   90.00
#
_symmetry.space_group_name_H-M   'P 1'
#
loop_
_entity.id
_entity.type
_entity.pdbx_description
1 polymer ?
#
loop_
_entity_poly.entity_id
_entity_poly.type
_entity_poly.pdbx_seq_one_letter_code
_entity_poly.pdbx_strand_id
1 'polypeptide(L)' 'MYFVITIVLMFHSTADNGYRVYLEKTFKDTWECHKHIHENKIELLTPHVIEYGDDLKSFEFFCENRYAEEV' A
#
# COMPACT_ATOMS: atom_id res chain seq x y z
N MET A 1 2.86 12.55 14.71
CA MET A 1 2.26 12.27 13.40
C MET A 1 3.25 11.57 12.51
N TYR A 2 2.79 10.60 11.77
CA TYR A 2 3.64 9.86 10.84
C TYR A 2 2.81 9.37 9.67
N PHE A 3 3.47 8.89 8.63
CA PHE A 3 2.81 8.40 7.44
C PHE A 3 3.13 6.92 7.23
N VAL A 4 2.15 6.18 6.75
CA VAL A 4 2.33 4.78 6.40
C VAL A 4 1.85 4.58 4.97
N ILE A 5 2.39 3.55 4.32
CA ILE A 5 1.97 3.21 2.97
C ILE A 5 0.82 2.22 3.06
N THR A 6 -0.25 2.52 2.36
CA THR A 6 -1.39 1.61 2.19
C THR A 6 -1.45 1.22 0.74
N ILE A 7 -1.51 -0.08 0.47
CA ILE A 7 -1.68 -0.60 -0.87
C ILE A 7 -3.10 -1.11 -0.99
N VAL A 8 -3.83 -0.60 -1.98
CA VAL A 8 -5.19 -1.06 -2.24
C VAL A 8 -5.15 -1.97 -3.45
N LEU A 9 -5.57 -3.21 -3.27
CA LEU A 9 -5.56 -4.22 -4.31
C LEU A 9 -6.99 -4.47 -4.77
N MET A 10 -7.20 -4.40 -6.07
CA MET A 10 -8.50 -4.66 -6.67
C MET A 10 -8.42 -5.97 -7.43
N PHE A 11 -9.47 -6.77 -7.35
CA PHE A 11 -9.47 -8.11 -7.94
C PHE A 11 -10.58 -8.25 -8.97
N HIS A 12 -10.37 -9.15 -9.94
CA HIS A 12 -11.40 -9.46 -10.91
C HIS A 12 -12.55 -10.26 -10.27
N SER A 13 -12.23 -11.10 -9.32
CA SER A 13 -13.22 -11.97 -8.71
C SER A 13 -14.16 -11.25 -7.74
N THR A 14 -13.77 -10.07 -7.26
CA THR A 14 -14.61 -9.30 -6.36
C THR A 14 -14.86 -7.94 -7.00
N ALA A 15 -16.11 -7.55 -7.04
CA ALA A 15 -16.49 -6.30 -7.69
C ALA A 15 -16.45 -5.11 -6.75
N ASP A 16 -16.40 -5.37 -5.47
CA ASP A 16 -16.54 -4.31 -4.49
C ASP A 16 -15.20 -3.83 -3.98
N ASN A 17 -15.20 -3.39 -2.76
CA ASN A 17 -14.07 -2.78 -2.09
C ASN A 17 -12.80 -3.58 -2.29
N GLY A 18 -11.72 -2.89 -2.54
CA GLY A 18 -10.44 -3.54 -2.64
C GLY A 18 -9.96 -4.05 -1.30
N TYR A 19 -8.88 -4.81 -1.33
CA TYR A 19 -8.23 -5.30 -0.14
C TYR A 19 -7.11 -4.34 0.22
N ARG A 20 -7.07 -3.89 1.47
CA ARG A 20 -6.08 -2.91 1.92
C ARG A 20 -4.97 -3.59 2.67
N VAL A 21 -3.75 -3.32 2.26
CA VAL A 21 -2.56 -3.83 2.93
C VAL A 21 -1.82 -2.65 3.54
N TYR A 22 -1.56 -2.72 4.84
CA TYR A 22 -0.86 -1.66 5.55
C TYR A 22 0.56 -2.11 5.82
N LEU A 23 1.52 -1.28 5.42
CA LEU A 23 2.92 -1.59 5.65
C LEU A 23 3.32 -1.05 7.00
N GLU A 24 4.25 -1.75 7.65
CA GLU A 24 4.66 -1.39 9.00
C GLU A 24 5.63 -0.21 9.03
N LYS A 25 6.33 0.03 7.94
CA LYS A 25 7.32 1.10 7.92
C LYS A 25 6.64 2.46 8.00
N THR A 26 7.20 3.34 8.82
CA THR A 26 6.65 4.68 8.99
C THR A 26 7.60 5.72 8.39
N PHE A 27 7.03 6.87 8.02
CA PHE A 27 7.76 7.97 7.41
C PHE A 27 7.38 9.26 8.11
N LYS A 28 8.31 10.17 8.23
CA LYS A 28 8.05 11.41 8.95
C LYS A 28 7.34 12.45 8.10
N ASP A 29 7.39 12.31 6.76
CA ASP A 29 6.67 13.24 5.89
C ASP A 29 6.25 12.53 4.61
N THR A 30 5.39 13.20 3.83
CA THR A 30 4.85 12.61 2.61
C THR A 30 5.90 12.45 1.53
N TRP A 31 6.89 13.33 1.50
CA TRP A 31 7.94 13.25 0.52
C TRP A 31 8.70 11.91 0.63
N GLU A 32 9.09 11.57 1.85
CA GLU A 32 9.80 10.31 2.06
C GLU A 32 8.92 9.11 1.76
N CYS A 33 7.64 9.21 2.10
CA CYS A 33 6.69 8.14 1.84
C CYS A 33 6.56 7.89 0.34
N HIS A 34 6.33 8.94 -0.44
CA HIS A 34 6.19 8.81 -1.89
C HIS A 34 7.48 8.37 -2.56
N LYS A 35 8.61 8.86 -2.05
CA LYS A 35 9.90 8.47 -2.58
C LYS A 35 10.12 6.97 -2.39
N HIS A 36 9.77 6.46 -1.22
CA HIS A 36 9.91 5.03 -0.95
C HIS A 36 9.04 4.21 -1.90
N ILE A 37 7.81 4.65 -2.13
CA ILE A 37 6.93 3.97 -3.07
C ILE A 37 7.56 3.93 -4.46
N HIS A 38 8.04 5.08 -4.91
CA HIS A 38 8.61 5.20 -6.25
C HIS A 38 9.82 4.29 -6.43
N GLU A 39 10.69 4.24 -5.42
CA GLU A 39 11.93 3.48 -5.51
C GLU A 39 11.74 1.99 -5.29
N ASN A 40 10.70 1.59 -4.58
CA ASN A 40 10.50 0.19 -4.21
C ASN A 40 9.19 -0.39 -4.72
N LYS A 41 8.59 0.25 -5.70
CA LYS A 41 7.26 -0.13 -6.17
C LYS A 41 7.17 -1.59 -6.56
N ILE A 42 8.14 -2.08 -7.32
CA ILE A 42 8.13 -3.46 -7.79
C ILE A 42 8.26 -4.41 -6.61
N GLU A 43 9.16 -4.12 -5.68
CA GLU A 43 9.34 -4.97 -4.51
C GLU A 43 8.10 -5.01 -3.64
N LEU A 44 7.40 -3.89 -3.54
CA LEU A 44 6.20 -3.82 -2.72
C LEU A 44 5.05 -4.61 -3.34
N LEU A 45 5.01 -4.69 -4.66
CA LEU A 45 3.93 -5.39 -5.36
C LEU A 45 4.19 -6.86 -5.58
N THR A 46 5.46 -7.27 -5.70
CA THR A 46 5.79 -8.63 -6.09
C THR A 46 5.12 -9.70 -5.25
N PRO A 47 5.11 -9.61 -3.90
CA PRO A 47 4.45 -10.66 -3.13
C PRO A 47 2.97 -10.81 -3.46
N HIS A 48 2.31 -9.70 -3.76
CA HIS A 48 0.88 -9.72 -4.06
C HIS A 48 0.60 -10.27 -5.45
N VAL A 49 1.48 -9.94 -6.40
CA VAL A 49 1.35 -10.46 -7.75
C VAL A 49 1.55 -11.97 -7.73
N ILE A 50 2.51 -12.45 -6.95
CA ILE A 50 2.76 -13.87 -6.85
C ILE A 50 1.57 -14.59 -6.19
N GLU A 51 1.02 -13.98 -5.15
CA GLU A 51 -0.05 -14.60 -4.39
C GLU A 51 -1.37 -14.64 -5.15
N TYR A 52 -1.73 -13.53 -5.81
CA TYR A 52 -3.04 -13.40 -6.43
C TYR A 52 -3.03 -13.64 -7.94
N GLY A 53 -1.87 -13.49 -8.56
CA GLY A 53 -1.73 -13.81 -9.97
C GLY A 53 -2.70 -13.06 -10.87
N ASP A 54 -3.38 -13.80 -11.72
CA ASP A 54 -4.26 -13.20 -12.73
C ASP A 54 -5.51 -12.57 -12.15
N ASP A 55 -5.84 -12.85 -10.90
CA ASP A 55 -7.03 -12.27 -10.30
C ASP A 55 -6.82 -10.80 -9.91
N LEU A 56 -5.57 -10.37 -9.83
CA LEU A 56 -5.26 -8.99 -9.48
C LEU A 56 -5.55 -8.08 -10.66
N LYS A 57 -6.57 -7.20 -10.49
CA LYS A 57 -7.01 -6.34 -11.55
C LYS A 57 -6.23 -5.03 -11.59
N SER A 58 -6.04 -4.42 -10.43
CA SER A 58 -5.32 -3.16 -10.35
C SER A 58 -4.85 -2.94 -8.92
N PHE A 59 -4.04 -1.91 -8.74
CA PHE A 59 -3.51 -1.58 -7.42
C PHE A 59 -3.28 -0.09 -7.34
N GLU A 60 -3.25 0.42 -6.11
CA GLU A 60 -2.92 1.81 -5.84
C GLU A 60 -2.14 1.91 -4.56
N PHE A 61 -1.25 2.90 -4.49
CA PHE A 61 -0.47 3.20 -3.29
C PHE A 61 -0.92 4.52 -2.72
N PHE A 62 -1.04 4.55 -1.39
CA PHE A 62 -1.40 5.77 -0.69
C PHE A 62 -0.46 5.99 0.49
N CYS A 63 -0.13 7.25 0.75
CA CYS A 63 0.57 7.62 1.96
C CYS A 63 -0.45 8.18 2.92
N GLU A 64 -0.78 7.42 3.95
CA GLU A 64 -1.82 7.79 4.89
C GLU A 64 -1.22 8.35 6.16
N ASN A 65 -1.89 9.36 6.67
CA ASN A 65 -1.48 10.05 7.87
C ASN A 65 -1.99 9.30 9.10
N ARG A 66 -1.10 9.05 10.06
CA ARG A 66 -1.46 8.39 11.33
C ARG A 66 -0.94 9.21 12.48
N TYR A 67 -1.61 9.09 13.64
CA TYR A 67 -1.14 9.73 14.85
C TYR A 67 -0.59 8.69 15.79
N ALA A 68 0.54 9.04 16.34
CA ALA A 68 1.17 8.11 17.25
C ALA A 68 0.41 7.89 18.51
N GLU A 69 -0.58 8.22 18.95
CA GLU A 69 -1.32 7.97 19.90
C GLU A 69 -2.04 7.41 20.27
N GLU A 70 -2.30 7.11 20.58
CA GLU A 70 -2.83 6.83 20.88
C GLU A 70 -3.31 6.59 21.74
N VAL A 71 -3.43 6.59 22.25
CA VAL A 71 -3.76 6.16 22.97
C VAL A 71 -4.05 6.05 23.63
#